data_e6eb2b3172a3f7ea6eba122751429449
#
_entry.id   e6eb2b3172a3f7ea6eba122751429449
#
_cell.length_a   1.000
_cell.length_b   1.000
_cell.length_c   1.000
_cell.angle_alpha   90.00
_cell.angle_beta   90.00
_cell.angle_gamma   90.00
#
_symmetry.space_group_name_H-M   'P 1'
#
loop_
_entity.id
_entity.type
_entity.pdbx_description
1 polymer ?
#
loop_
_entity_poly.entity_id
_entity_poly.type
_entity_poly.pdbx_seq_one_letter_code
_entity_poly.pdbx_strand_id
1 'polypeptide(L)'
;MITRIRGRYIGRNASSAYRDLVWAVGTAKDTTTGIEEQTIQTLAALDNLLQKQGSHRSQIVSAQVYLTNMDNKSAMDRIWCEWLGDDPQNWPQRVCIGVDLHGDMLIEISVTATRQED
;
A
#
# COMPACT_ATOMS: atom_id res chain seq x y z
N MET A 1 -10.23 -6.85 19.99
CA MET A 1 -9.49 -5.58 20.19
C MET A 1 -8.87 -5.15 18.87
N ILE A 2 -8.97 -3.87 18.55
CA ILE A 2 -8.32 -3.32 17.35
C ILE A 2 -6.84 -3.05 17.69
N THR A 3 -5.93 -3.60 16.89
CA THR A 3 -4.50 -3.26 17.00
C THR A 3 -4.15 -2.19 15.99
N ARG A 4 -3.34 -1.22 16.40
CA ARG A 4 -3.04 -0.05 15.56
C ARG A 4 -1.54 0.17 15.48
N ILE A 5 -1.07 0.64 14.33
CA ILE A 5 0.32 1.03 14.13
C ILE A 5 0.35 2.50 13.78
N ARG A 6 1.08 3.30 14.57
CA ARG A 6 1.22 4.74 14.37
C ARG A 6 1.97 5.03 13.06
N GLY A 7 1.48 6.04 12.36
CA GLY A 7 2.19 6.67 11.27
C GLY A 7 2.76 8.02 11.71
N ARG A 8 3.08 8.85 10.73
CA ARG A 8 3.74 10.14 10.96
C ARG A 8 2.78 11.28 11.28
N TYR A 9 1.49 11.10 11.04
CA TYR A 9 0.53 12.21 11.07
C TYR A 9 -0.41 12.09 12.25
N ILE A 10 -0.80 13.26 12.76
CA ILE A 10 -1.77 13.33 13.85
C ILE A 10 -3.17 12.97 13.33
N GLY A 11 -3.98 12.36 14.17
CA GLY A 11 -5.38 12.06 13.88
C GLY A 11 -5.61 10.77 13.10
N ARG A 12 -4.53 10.04 12.75
CA ARG A 12 -4.66 8.77 12.04
C ARG A 12 -3.47 7.86 12.26
N ASN A 13 -3.71 6.58 12.14
CA ASN A 13 -2.65 5.56 12.18
C ASN A 13 -2.36 5.08 10.74
N ALA A 14 -1.22 4.43 10.57
CA ALA A 14 -0.84 3.87 9.27
C ALA A 14 -1.51 2.53 9.02
N SER A 15 -1.83 1.79 10.08
CA SER A 15 -2.47 0.48 9.95
C SER A 15 -3.38 0.21 11.14
N SER A 16 -4.42 -0.57 10.88
CA SER A 16 -5.32 -1.13 11.89
C SER A 16 -5.58 -2.58 11.55
N ALA A 17 -5.79 -3.41 12.55
CA ALA A 17 -6.17 -4.80 12.35
C ALA A 17 -7.21 -5.20 13.40
N TYR A 18 -8.15 -6.04 12.97
CA TYR A 18 -9.18 -6.58 13.83
C TYR A 18 -9.50 -7.99 13.35
N ARG A 19 -9.40 -8.95 14.27
CA ARG A 19 -9.57 -10.37 13.95
C ARG A 19 -8.62 -10.77 12.83
N ASP A 20 -9.12 -11.34 11.74
CA ASP A 20 -8.34 -11.83 10.61
C ASP A 20 -8.18 -10.79 9.49
N LEU A 21 -8.49 -9.51 9.74
CA LEU A 21 -8.38 -8.44 8.74
C LEU A 21 -7.35 -7.39 9.16
N VAL A 22 -6.65 -6.88 8.16
CA VAL A 22 -5.64 -5.84 8.30
C VAL A 22 -5.90 -4.76 7.26
N TRP A 23 -5.85 -3.50 7.70
CA TRP A 23 -5.92 -2.33 6.82
C TRP A 23 -4.62 -1.56 6.95
N ALA A 24 -4.05 -1.14 5.83
CA ALA A 24 -2.79 -0.38 5.83
C ALA A 24 -2.79 0.64 4.70
N VAL A 25 -2.14 1.77 4.97
CA VAL A 25 -1.93 2.83 3.98
C VAL A 25 -0.43 3.04 3.82
N GLY A 26 0.06 2.93 2.58
CA GLY A 26 1.45 3.17 2.25
C GLY A 26 1.62 4.48 1.50
N THR A 27 2.68 5.20 1.85
CA THR A 27 3.13 6.40 1.14
C THR A 27 4.65 6.40 1.05
N ALA A 28 5.19 7.17 0.12
CA ALA A 28 6.63 7.28 0.00
C ALA A 28 7.21 8.05 1.18
N LYS A 29 8.34 7.59 1.67
CA LYS A 29 9.09 8.25 2.73
C LYS A 29 9.76 9.53 2.24
N ASP A 30 10.24 9.51 0.99
CA ASP A 30 10.93 10.63 0.35
C ASP A 30 10.17 11.07 -0.90
N THR A 31 9.45 12.18 -0.82
CA THR A 31 8.64 12.71 -1.91
C THR A 31 9.43 13.64 -2.86
N THR A 32 10.73 13.76 -2.67
CA THR A 32 11.59 14.51 -3.62
C THR A 32 11.94 13.68 -4.85
N THR A 33 11.59 12.37 -4.86
CA THR A 33 11.90 11.44 -5.95
C THR A 33 10.74 11.35 -6.94
N GLY A 34 10.98 10.66 -8.06
CA GLY A 34 9.95 10.43 -9.09
C GLY A 34 9.07 9.25 -8.80
N ILE A 35 8.20 8.92 -9.76
CA ILE A 35 7.16 7.90 -9.57
C ILE A 35 7.73 6.51 -9.29
N GLU A 36 8.82 6.12 -9.94
CA GLU A 36 9.39 4.78 -9.75
C GLU A 36 9.85 4.60 -8.31
N GLU A 37 10.68 5.52 -7.81
CA GLU A 37 11.18 5.44 -6.44
C GLU A 37 10.07 5.63 -5.41
N GLN A 38 9.13 6.53 -5.64
CA GLN A 38 8.00 6.69 -4.73
C GLN A 38 7.15 5.42 -4.67
N THR A 39 6.96 4.74 -5.80
CA THR A 39 6.23 3.45 -5.82
C THR A 39 6.97 2.39 -5.01
N ILE A 40 8.28 2.27 -5.21
CA ILE A 40 9.11 1.31 -4.46
C ILE A 40 9.00 1.57 -2.96
N GLN A 41 9.12 2.82 -2.55
CA GLN A 41 9.03 3.19 -1.12
C GLN A 41 7.64 2.96 -0.54
N THR A 42 6.59 3.24 -1.31
CA THR A 42 5.21 3.01 -0.89
C THR A 42 4.95 1.52 -0.65
N LEU A 43 5.41 0.66 -1.57
CA LEU A 43 5.27 -0.79 -1.42
C LEU A 43 6.11 -1.33 -0.26
N ALA A 44 7.31 -0.79 -0.04
CA ALA A 44 8.13 -1.15 1.12
C ALA A 44 7.44 -0.78 2.43
N ALA A 45 6.77 0.37 2.47
CA ALA A 45 5.99 0.78 3.65
C ALA A 45 4.85 -0.20 3.91
N LEU A 46 4.14 -0.65 2.87
CA LEU A 46 3.09 -1.65 3.02
C LEU A 46 3.64 -2.99 3.51
N ASP A 47 4.75 -3.46 2.96
CA ASP A 47 5.40 -4.70 3.44
C ASP A 47 5.67 -4.63 4.94
N ASN A 48 6.20 -3.52 5.42
CA ASN A 48 6.52 -3.33 6.83
C ASN A 48 5.26 -3.38 7.71
N LEU A 49 4.22 -2.66 7.31
CA LEU A 49 2.96 -2.61 8.08
C LEU A 49 2.27 -3.96 8.09
N LEU A 50 2.20 -4.64 6.94
CA LEU A 50 1.59 -5.95 6.85
C LEU A 50 2.33 -6.96 7.74
N GLN A 51 3.66 -6.98 7.68
CA GLN A 51 4.47 -7.86 8.51
C GLN A 51 4.23 -7.63 9.99
N LYS A 52 4.19 -6.38 10.42
CA LYS A 52 3.94 -6.04 11.83
C LYS A 52 2.55 -6.48 12.30
N GLN A 53 1.60 -6.59 11.39
CA GLN A 53 0.24 -7.02 11.70
C GLN A 53 0.02 -8.52 11.45
N GLY A 54 1.08 -9.27 11.14
CA GLY A 54 0.98 -10.72 10.91
C GLY A 54 0.43 -11.11 9.54
N SER A 55 0.55 -10.22 8.56
CA SER A 55 0.10 -10.44 7.18
C SER A 55 1.29 -10.45 6.20
N HIS A 56 1.00 -10.52 4.92
CA HIS A 56 1.98 -10.55 3.84
C HIS A 56 1.33 -10.01 2.56
N ARG A 57 2.16 -9.53 1.61
CA ARG A 57 1.64 -9.00 0.33
C ARG A 57 0.77 -10.01 -0.42
N SER A 58 1.07 -11.31 -0.30
CA SER A 58 0.28 -12.36 -0.94
C SER A 58 -1.11 -12.55 -0.31
N GLN A 59 -1.38 -11.91 0.82
CA GLN A 59 -2.65 -11.97 1.54
C GLN A 59 -3.50 -10.72 1.37
N ILE A 60 -3.09 -9.80 0.49
CA ILE A 60 -3.89 -8.62 0.18
C ILE A 60 -5.13 -9.06 -0.60
N VAL A 61 -6.29 -8.67 -0.11
CA VAL A 61 -7.59 -8.97 -0.74
C VAL A 61 -7.96 -7.89 -1.74
N SER A 62 -7.73 -6.63 -1.38
CA SER A 62 -8.18 -5.48 -2.13
C SER A 62 -7.16 -4.34 -2.01
N ALA A 63 -6.95 -3.62 -3.10
CA ALA A 63 -6.04 -2.48 -3.11
C ALA A 63 -6.63 -1.31 -3.90
N GLN A 64 -6.36 -0.10 -3.43
CA GLN A 64 -6.69 1.15 -4.10
C GLN A 64 -5.38 1.91 -4.30
N VAL A 65 -5.04 2.18 -5.56
CA VAL A 65 -3.87 2.97 -5.93
C VAL A 65 -4.34 4.35 -6.37
N TYR A 66 -3.78 5.38 -5.74
CA TYR A 66 -4.07 6.78 -6.05
C TYR A 66 -2.84 7.40 -6.69
N LEU A 67 -2.99 7.97 -7.88
CA LEU A 67 -1.91 8.62 -8.63
C LEU A 67 -2.30 10.06 -8.95
N THR A 68 -1.36 10.99 -8.77
CA THR A 68 -1.60 12.39 -9.13
C THR A 68 -1.56 12.62 -10.63
N ASN A 69 -0.88 11.72 -11.38
CA ASN A 69 -0.77 11.78 -12.82
C ASN A 69 -0.92 10.38 -13.41
N MET A 70 -2.00 10.14 -14.14
CA MET A 70 -2.28 8.83 -14.72
C MET A 70 -1.29 8.44 -15.83
N ASP A 71 -0.50 9.37 -16.36
CA ASP A 71 0.60 9.04 -17.27
C ASP A 71 1.67 8.19 -16.57
N ASN A 72 1.71 8.19 -15.24
CA ASN A 72 2.61 7.37 -14.44
C ASN A 72 2.12 5.93 -14.22
N LYS A 73 0.93 5.59 -14.71
CA LYS A 73 0.34 4.28 -14.44
C LYS A 73 1.19 3.12 -14.95
N SER A 74 1.75 3.25 -16.16
CA SER A 74 2.58 2.17 -16.74
C SER A 74 3.82 1.88 -15.90
N ALA A 75 4.50 2.92 -15.43
CA ALA A 75 5.69 2.76 -14.58
C ALA A 75 5.30 2.14 -13.23
N MET A 76 4.21 2.58 -12.64
CA MET A 76 3.69 2.02 -11.39
C MET A 76 3.30 0.56 -11.58
N ASP A 77 2.56 0.22 -12.63
CA ASP A 77 2.11 -1.15 -12.91
C ASP A 77 3.29 -2.12 -13.02
N ARG A 78 4.39 -1.71 -13.66
CA ARG A 78 5.57 -2.55 -13.80
C ARG A 78 6.15 -2.93 -12.43
N ILE A 79 6.30 -1.94 -11.55
CA ILE A 79 6.85 -2.15 -10.21
C ILE A 79 5.88 -2.96 -9.34
N TRP A 80 4.59 -2.69 -9.44
CA TRP A 80 3.54 -3.44 -8.76
C TRP A 80 3.59 -4.93 -9.14
N CYS A 81 3.70 -5.23 -10.44
CA CYS A 81 3.76 -6.63 -10.91
C CYS A 81 5.02 -7.34 -10.42
N GLU A 82 6.17 -6.66 -10.43
CA GLU A 82 7.42 -7.21 -9.90
C GLU A 82 7.29 -7.52 -8.40
N TRP A 83 6.62 -6.64 -7.67
CA TRP A 83 6.42 -6.79 -6.23
C TRP A 83 5.52 -7.98 -5.89
N LEU A 84 4.43 -8.18 -6.64
CA LEU A 84 3.50 -9.27 -6.38
C LEU A 84 3.99 -10.62 -6.91
N GLY A 85 4.79 -10.63 -7.96
CA GLY A 85 5.25 -11.85 -8.60
C GLY A 85 4.26 -12.41 -9.63
N ASP A 86 4.54 -13.62 -10.14
CA ASP A 86 3.89 -14.14 -11.33
C ASP A 86 2.70 -15.06 -11.07
N ASP A 87 2.43 -15.41 -9.80
CA ASP A 87 1.31 -16.30 -9.47
C ASP A 87 0.01 -15.51 -9.27
N PRO A 88 -0.99 -15.69 -10.17
CA PRO A 88 -2.25 -14.96 -10.06
C PRO A 88 -3.01 -15.18 -8.73
N GLN A 89 -2.73 -16.28 -8.04
CA GLN A 89 -3.36 -16.54 -6.74
C GLN A 89 -2.90 -15.54 -5.68
N ASN A 90 -1.80 -14.82 -5.93
CA ASN A 90 -1.28 -13.81 -5.02
C ASN A 90 -1.70 -12.39 -5.41
N TRP A 91 -2.46 -12.23 -6.49
CA TRP A 91 -2.86 -10.91 -6.97
C TRP A 91 -4.20 -10.49 -6.35
N PRO A 92 -4.26 -9.32 -5.70
CA PRO A 92 -5.54 -8.78 -5.23
C PRO A 92 -6.35 -8.19 -6.39
N GLN A 93 -7.63 -7.96 -6.16
CA GLN A 93 -8.33 -7.00 -7.01
C GLN A 93 -7.79 -5.59 -6.70
N ARG A 94 -7.73 -4.72 -7.72
CA ARG A 94 -7.16 -3.39 -7.57
C ARG A 94 -7.90 -2.38 -8.43
N VAL A 95 -8.15 -1.19 -7.88
CA VAL A 95 -8.51 -0.01 -8.67
C VAL A 95 -7.34 0.97 -8.68
N CYS A 96 -7.23 1.76 -9.73
CA CYS A 96 -6.25 2.84 -9.84
C CYS A 96 -6.98 4.12 -10.23
N ILE A 97 -6.81 5.16 -9.42
CA ILE A 97 -7.61 6.40 -9.52
C ILE A 97 -6.66 7.59 -9.61
N GLY A 98 -6.93 8.47 -10.57
CA GLY A 98 -6.25 9.77 -10.65
C GLY A 98 -6.90 10.76 -9.70
N VAL A 99 -6.11 11.38 -8.82
CA VAL A 99 -6.60 12.30 -7.81
C VAL A 99 -5.45 13.17 -7.30
N ASP A 100 -5.74 14.36 -6.82
CA ASP A 100 -4.73 15.19 -6.15
C ASP A 100 -4.35 14.58 -4.80
N LEU A 101 -3.06 14.62 -4.49
CA LEU A 101 -2.51 14.21 -3.20
C LEU A 101 -1.80 15.39 -2.56
N HIS A 102 -1.55 15.28 -1.24
CA HIS A 102 -0.92 16.36 -0.50
C HIS A 102 0.57 16.49 -0.87
N GLY A 103 1.02 17.74 -1.02
CA GLY A 103 2.43 18.07 -1.25
C GLY A 103 2.96 17.48 -2.56
N ASP A 104 4.16 16.92 -2.50
CA ASP A 104 4.85 16.33 -3.66
C ASP A 104 4.64 14.82 -3.78
N MET A 105 3.67 14.29 -3.06
CA MET A 105 3.30 12.88 -3.11
C MET A 105 2.70 12.54 -4.48
N LEU A 106 3.28 11.58 -5.17
CA LEU A 106 2.82 11.15 -6.50
C LEU A 106 1.93 9.92 -6.46
N ILE A 107 1.99 9.15 -5.37
CA ILE A 107 1.29 7.88 -5.21
C ILE A 107 0.93 7.64 -3.74
N GLU A 108 -0.22 7.03 -3.53
CA GLU A 108 -0.65 6.51 -2.23
C GLU A 108 -1.39 5.20 -2.48
N ILE A 109 -1.18 4.20 -1.64
CA ILE A 109 -1.83 2.90 -1.78
C ILE A 109 -2.48 2.50 -0.47
N SER A 110 -3.76 2.16 -0.52
CA SER A 110 -4.54 1.64 0.60
C SER A 110 -4.89 0.19 0.32
N VAL A 111 -4.71 -0.69 1.30
CA VAL A 111 -4.99 -2.12 1.13
C VAL A 111 -5.79 -2.68 2.29
N THR A 112 -6.56 -3.73 1.98
CA THR A 112 -7.16 -4.63 2.96
C THR A 112 -6.56 -6.01 2.73
N ALA A 113 -6.08 -6.65 3.80
CA ALA A 113 -5.41 -7.94 3.75
C ALA A 113 -5.99 -8.88 4.80
N THR A 114 -5.68 -10.16 4.67
CA THR A 114 -6.01 -11.15 5.69
C THR A 114 -4.78 -11.49 6.51
N ARG A 115 -5.01 -12.02 7.71
CA ARG A 115 -3.96 -12.59 8.54
C ARG A 115 -4.53 -13.77 9.28
N GLN A 116 -3.66 -14.62 9.80
CA GLN A 116 -4.10 -15.68 10.70
C GLN A 116 -4.38 -15.05 12.06
N GLU A 117 -5.59 -15.27 12.56
CA GLU A 117 -5.97 -14.82 13.91
C GLU A 117 -5.47 -15.86 14.93
N ASP A 118 -4.77 -15.39 15.94
CA ASP A 118 -4.31 -16.24 17.04
C ASP A 118 -5.31 -16.29 18.18
#